data_b62ad1b7c9049e271e3144db0b6d340e
#
_entry.id   b62ad1b7c9049e271e3144db0b6d340e
#
_cell.length_a   1.000
_cell.length_b   1.000
_cell.length_c   1.000
_cell.angle_alpha   90.00
_cell.angle_beta   90.00
_cell.angle_gamma   90.00
#
_symmetry.space_group_name_H-M   'P 1'
#
loop_
_entity.id
_entity.type
_entity.pdbx_description
1 polymer ?
#
loop_
_entity_poly.entity_id
_entity_poly.type
_entity_poly.pdbx_seq_one_letter_code
_entity_poly.pdbx_strand_id
1 'polypeptide(L)'
;YVTEDDIRFIKSAGFNMVRVPLHWRLFMASDGELGGEGWALLDRVVDWAAAAGLYVIPDLHAAPGGQTGINHDDGPGYPLMFYVPRDRDLTVKLWAAIARRYRGNPAILGYDILNEPAAPYHD
;
A
#
# COMPACT_ATOMS: atom_id res chain seq x y z
N TYR A 1 -13.80 -0.33 9.71
CA TYR A 1 -13.30 -1.52 8.99
C TYR A 1 -14.04 -1.62 7.67
N VAL A 2 -13.33 -1.92 6.57
CA VAL A 2 -13.93 -2.19 5.26
C VAL A 2 -14.54 -3.59 5.30
N THR A 3 -15.75 -3.72 4.74
CA THR A 3 -16.50 -4.98 4.64
C THR A 3 -16.72 -5.35 3.18
N GLU A 4 -17.16 -6.58 2.94
CA GLU A 4 -17.56 -7.02 1.60
C GLU A 4 -18.73 -6.20 1.06
N ASP A 5 -19.65 -5.78 1.92
CA ASP A 5 -20.80 -4.96 1.52
C ASP A 5 -20.38 -3.56 1.07
N ASP A 6 -19.34 -2.97 1.66
CA ASP A 6 -18.77 -1.70 1.18
C ASP A 6 -18.24 -1.85 -0.25
N ILE A 7 -17.52 -2.95 -0.54
CA ILE A 7 -17.00 -3.24 -1.88
C ILE A 7 -18.15 -3.42 -2.89
N ARG A 8 -19.20 -4.14 -2.52
CA ARG A 8 -20.39 -4.31 -3.36
C ARG A 8 -21.10 -2.97 -3.61
N PHE A 9 -21.19 -2.13 -2.56
CA PHE A 9 -21.78 -0.79 -2.69
C PHE A 9 -20.98 0.07 -3.67
N ILE A 10 -19.65 0.10 -3.59
CA ILE A 10 -18.79 0.82 -4.54
C ILE A 10 -19.08 0.35 -5.98
N LYS A 11 -19.18 -0.95 -6.20
CA LYS A 11 -19.55 -1.48 -7.53
C LYS A 11 -20.94 -1.04 -7.98
N SER A 12 -21.92 -1.09 -7.11
CA SER A 12 -23.30 -0.67 -7.41
C SER A 12 -23.41 0.82 -7.73
N ALA A 13 -22.53 1.64 -7.18
CA ALA A 13 -22.40 3.07 -7.46
C ALA A 13 -21.73 3.37 -8.82
N GLY A 14 -21.34 2.34 -9.59
CA GLY A 14 -20.82 2.49 -10.95
C GLY A 14 -19.29 2.57 -11.04
N PHE A 15 -18.57 2.43 -9.93
CA PHE A 15 -17.10 2.38 -9.96
C PHE A 15 -16.60 1.04 -10.52
N ASN A 16 -15.41 1.05 -11.09
CA ASN A 16 -14.76 -0.14 -11.64
C ASN A 16 -13.41 -0.47 -11.00
N MET A 17 -12.91 0.39 -10.11
CA MET A 17 -11.69 0.14 -9.36
C MET A 17 -11.72 0.78 -7.98
N VAL A 18 -10.85 0.28 -7.11
CA VAL A 18 -10.58 0.83 -5.78
C VAL A 18 -9.07 1.01 -5.60
N ARG A 19 -8.66 2.13 -5.01
CA ARG A 19 -7.32 2.36 -4.51
C ARG A 19 -7.31 2.04 -3.02
N VAL A 20 -6.39 1.18 -2.59
CA VAL A 20 -6.33 0.65 -1.22
C VAL A 20 -5.08 1.17 -0.53
N PRO A 21 -5.20 2.14 0.38
CA PRO A 21 -4.09 2.67 1.14
C PRO A 21 -3.48 1.62 2.09
N LEU A 22 -2.18 1.45 2.03
CA LEU A 22 -1.41 0.53 2.85
C LEU A 22 -0.46 1.29 3.78
N HIS A 23 -0.40 0.86 5.04
CA HIS A 23 0.61 1.29 5.98
C HIS A 23 1.64 0.17 6.17
N TRP A 24 2.91 0.46 5.95
CA TRP A 24 3.99 -0.53 5.96
C TRP A 24 4.06 -1.42 7.21
N ARG A 25 3.75 -0.84 8.40
CA ARG A 25 3.77 -1.56 9.70
C ARG A 25 2.76 -2.69 9.80
N LEU A 26 1.74 -2.71 8.95
CA LEU A 26 0.79 -3.81 8.89
C LEU A 26 1.34 -5.04 8.15
N PHE A 27 2.45 -4.88 7.44
CA PHE A 27 3.03 -5.89 6.54
C PHE A 27 4.44 -6.36 6.93
N MET A 28 5.10 -5.60 7.81
CA MET A 28 6.44 -5.95 8.30
C MET A 28 6.73 -5.31 9.66
N ALA A 29 7.60 -5.97 10.42
CA ALA A 29 8.13 -5.46 11.67
C ALA A 29 9.19 -4.38 11.41
N SER A 30 9.58 -3.66 12.48
CA SER A 30 10.56 -2.57 12.39
C SER A 30 11.98 -3.03 11.98
N ASP A 31 12.31 -4.29 12.18
CA ASP A 31 13.57 -4.91 11.72
C ASP A 31 13.52 -5.37 10.26
N GLY A 32 12.35 -5.25 9.61
CA GLY A 32 12.11 -5.61 8.23
C GLY A 32 11.68 -7.06 8.04
N GLU A 33 11.34 -7.80 9.10
CA GLU A 33 10.72 -9.12 8.95
C GLU A 33 9.31 -8.97 8.41
N LEU A 34 9.00 -9.70 7.32
CA LEU A 34 7.69 -9.68 6.69
C LEU A 34 6.68 -10.45 7.56
N GLY A 35 5.56 -9.81 7.87
CA GLY A 35 4.51 -10.38 8.71
C GLY A 35 3.44 -9.33 9.03
N GLY A 36 2.50 -9.72 9.88
CA GLY A 36 1.43 -8.83 10.32
C GLY A 36 0.08 -9.10 9.64
N GLU A 37 -0.94 -8.45 10.18
CA GLU A 37 -2.34 -8.68 9.78
C GLU A 37 -2.69 -8.08 8.41
N GLY A 38 -1.90 -7.11 7.94
CA GLY A 38 -2.13 -6.43 6.65
C GLY A 38 -2.21 -7.38 5.47
N TRP A 39 -1.45 -8.48 5.50
CA TRP A 39 -1.49 -9.48 4.44
C TRP A 39 -2.87 -10.13 4.29
N ALA A 40 -3.46 -10.58 5.40
CA ALA A 40 -4.78 -11.19 5.38
C ALA A 40 -5.90 -10.15 5.10
N LEU A 41 -5.71 -8.90 5.56
CA LEU A 41 -6.65 -7.81 5.28
C LEU A 41 -6.66 -7.46 3.79
N LEU A 42 -5.49 -7.32 3.18
CA LEU A 42 -5.37 -7.00 1.76
C LEU A 42 -5.88 -8.13 0.88
N ASP A 43 -5.58 -9.39 1.22
CA ASP A 43 -6.11 -10.56 0.50
C ASP A 43 -7.64 -10.52 0.44
N ARG A 44 -8.30 -10.28 1.57
CA ARG A 44 -9.77 -10.20 1.62
C ARG A 44 -10.32 -9.09 0.73
N VAL A 45 -9.71 -7.91 0.78
CA VAL A 45 -10.16 -6.78 -0.07
C VAL A 45 -9.98 -7.11 -1.54
N VAL A 46 -8.86 -7.73 -1.92
CA VAL A 46 -8.59 -8.15 -3.31
C VAL A 46 -9.60 -9.22 -3.75
N ASP A 47 -9.90 -10.20 -2.90
CA ASP A 47 -10.86 -11.26 -3.22
C ASP A 47 -12.30 -10.71 -3.36
N TRP A 48 -12.72 -9.82 -2.46
CA TRP A 48 -14.05 -9.16 -2.55
C TRP A 48 -14.16 -8.28 -3.79
N ALA A 49 -13.10 -7.52 -4.10
CA ALA A 49 -13.06 -6.68 -5.30
C ALA A 49 -13.12 -7.53 -6.57
N ALA A 50 -12.35 -8.62 -6.64
CA ALA A 50 -12.39 -9.56 -7.75
C ALA A 50 -13.79 -10.17 -7.95
N ALA A 51 -14.42 -10.64 -6.86
CA ALA A 51 -15.76 -11.19 -6.89
C ALA A 51 -16.83 -10.17 -7.34
N ALA A 52 -16.66 -8.89 -6.99
CA ALA A 52 -17.54 -7.79 -7.40
C ALA A 52 -17.22 -7.26 -8.82
N GLY A 53 -16.15 -7.71 -9.47
CA GLY A 53 -15.71 -7.20 -10.77
C GLY A 53 -15.12 -5.79 -10.69
N LEU A 54 -14.38 -5.50 -9.61
CA LEU A 54 -13.59 -4.29 -9.43
C LEU A 54 -12.11 -4.61 -9.60
N TYR A 55 -11.35 -3.66 -10.13
CA TYR A 55 -9.89 -3.67 -10.07
C TYR A 55 -9.38 -3.07 -8.76
N VAL A 56 -8.18 -3.46 -8.36
CA VAL A 56 -7.50 -2.97 -7.15
C VAL A 56 -6.17 -2.33 -7.52
N ILE A 57 -5.89 -1.18 -6.93
CA ILE A 57 -4.58 -0.54 -6.93
C ILE A 57 -4.10 -0.45 -5.47
N PRO A 58 -3.23 -1.36 -5.01
CA PRO A 58 -2.54 -1.20 -3.75
C PRO A 58 -1.67 0.06 -3.78
N ASP A 59 -1.80 0.90 -2.76
CA ASP A 59 -1.12 2.18 -2.62
C ASP A 59 -0.30 2.21 -1.34
N LEU A 60 1.01 2.41 -1.43
CA LEU A 60 1.83 2.60 -0.23
C LEU A 60 1.66 4.03 0.29
N HIS A 61 0.70 4.19 1.18
CA HIS A 61 0.30 5.47 1.74
C HIS A 61 1.21 5.93 2.89
N ALA A 62 1.83 4.98 3.59
CA ALA A 62 2.85 5.24 4.60
C ALA A 62 4.01 4.24 4.39
N ALA A 63 5.16 4.73 3.97
CA ALA A 63 6.38 3.97 3.76
C ALA A 63 7.30 4.00 5.00
N PRO A 64 8.24 3.04 5.15
CA PRO A 64 9.29 3.15 6.14
C PRO A 64 10.01 4.50 6.08
N GLY A 65 10.15 5.18 7.20
CA GLY A 65 10.79 6.50 7.28
C GLY A 65 9.94 7.68 6.82
N GLY A 66 8.76 7.43 6.24
CA GLY A 66 7.89 8.46 5.67
C GLY A 66 8.38 8.98 4.32
N GLN A 67 7.46 9.33 3.43
CA GLN A 67 7.75 9.82 2.08
C GLN A 67 7.20 11.22 1.79
N THR A 68 6.25 11.71 2.58
CA THR A 68 5.54 12.97 2.30
C THR A 68 6.26 14.21 2.82
N GLY A 69 7.18 14.06 3.77
CA GLY A 69 7.84 15.18 4.46
C GLY A 69 6.97 15.89 5.49
N ILE A 70 5.77 15.38 5.73
CA ILE A 70 4.83 15.84 6.75
C ILE A 70 4.31 14.63 7.53
N ASN A 71 3.50 14.86 8.55
CA ASN A 71 3.18 13.79 9.53
C ASN A 71 1.99 12.91 9.17
N HIS A 72 1.47 12.94 7.94
CA HIS A 72 0.33 12.07 7.59
C HIS A 72 0.73 10.67 7.10
N ASP A 73 2.01 10.40 6.93
CA ASP A 73 2.54 9.09 6.58
C ASP A 73 3.17 8.36 7.78
N ASP A 74 2.83 8.79 8.99
CA ASP A 74 3.44 8.31 10.25
C ASP A 74 4.96 8.54 10.32
N GLY A 75 5.47 9.44 9.47
CA GLY A 75 6.86 9.86 9.45
C GLY A 75 7.17 10.97 10.45
N PRO A 76 8.46 11.27 10.69
CA PRO A 76 8.89 12.28 11.67
C PRO A 76 8.79 13.73 11.14
N GLY A 77 8.06 13.98 10.07
CA GLY A 77 7.95 15.29 9.42
C GLY A 77 9.05 15.58 8.40
N TYR A 78 9.88 14.58 8.10
CA TYR A 78 10.88 14.59 7.04
C TYR A 78 10.74 13.33 6.21
N PRO A 79 10.95 13.36 4.88
CA PRO A 79 10.80 12.18 4.03
C PRO A 79 12.07 11.30 4.11
N LEU A 80 12.30 10.67 5.27
CA LEU A 80 13.52 9.89 5.58
C LEU A 80 13.69 8.71 4.62
N MET A 81 12.62 8.18 4.05
CA MET A 81 12.68 7.13 3.03
C MET A 81 13.65 7.49 1.91
N PHE A 82 13.78 8.77 1.53
CA PHE A 82 14.70 9.20 0.48
C PHE A 82 16.14 9.36 0.95
N TYR A 83 16.37 9.58 2.25
CA TYR A 83 17.70 9.88 2.80
C TYR A 83 18.35 8.69 3.51
N VAL A 84 17.53 7.79 4.09
CA VAL A 84 18.01 6.65 4.87
C VAL A 84 18.01 5.39 4.00
N PRO A 85 19.17 4.82 3.64
CA PRO A 85 19.26 3.64 2.78
C PRO A 85 18.43 2.46 3.28
N ARG A 86 18.44 2.23 4.59
CA ARG A 86 17.63 1.16 5.21
C ARG A 86 16.14 1.30 4.91
N ASP A 87 15.58 2.50 4.99
CA ASP A 87 14.14 2.71 4.78
C ASP A 87 13.76 2.50 3.31
N ARG A 88 14.64 2.87 2.37
CA ARG A 88 14.50 2.52 0.95
C ARG A 88 14.51 1.01 0.72
N ASP A 89 15.48 0.31 1.35
CA ASP A 89 15.61 -1.15 1.22
C ASP A 89 14.37 -1.88 1.76
N LEU A 90 13.83 -1.40 2.90
CA LEU A 90 12.58 -1.92 3.46
C LEU A 90 11.38 -1.69 2.51
N THR A 91 11.31 -0.51 1.90
CA THR A 91 10.26 -0.17 0.92
C THR A 91 10.34 -1.08 -0.29
N VAL A 92 11.53 -1.29 -0.84
CA VAL A 92 11.76 -2.22 -1.97
C VAL A 92 11.41 -3.66 -1.59
N LYS A 93 11.82 -4.10 -0.39
CA LYS A 93 11.50 -5.44 0.13
C LYS A 93 9.99 -5.67 0.24
N LEU A 94 9.26 -4.68 0.77
CA LEU A 94 7.81 -4.73 0.89
C LEU A 94 7.14 -4.85 -0.47
N TRP A 95 7.49 -3.97 -1.42
CA TRP A 95 6.92 -4.01 -2.77
C TRP A 95 7.24 -5.30 -3.51
N ALA A 96 8.46 -5.82 -3.36
CA ALA A 96 8.82 -7.11 -3.94
C ALA A 96 7.97 -8.26 -3.38
N ALA A 97 7.62 -8.20 -2.09
CA ALA A 97 6.74 -9.18 -1.46
C ALA A 97 5.28 -9.06 -1.94
N ILE A 98 4.73 -7.83 -2.02
CA ILE A 98 3.39 -7.56 -2.54
C ILE A 98 3.29 -8.02 -4.00
N ALA A 99 4.23 -7.63 -4.84
CA ALA A 99 4.24 -8.00 -6.25
C ALA A 99 4.33 -9.51 -6.47
N ARG A 100 5.12 -10.24 -5.66
CA ARG A 100 5.18 -11.70 -5.72
C ARG A 100 3.86 -12.34 -5.31
N ARG A 101 3.21 -11.82 -4.24
CA ARG A 101 1.96 -12.37 -3.71
C ARG A 101 0.83 -12.30 -4.73
N TYR A 102 0.73 -11.19 -5.43
CA TYR A 102 -0.36 -10.94 -6.39
C TYR A 102 0.04 -11.16 -7.86
N ARG A 103 1.19 -11.78 -8.11
CA ARG A 103 1.63 -12.08 -9.49
C ARG A 103 0.57 -12.86 -10.25
N GLY A 104 0.15 -12.31 -11.40
CA GLY A 104 -0.84 -12.94 -12.28
C GLY A 104 -2.28 -12.83 -11.78
N ASN A 105 -2.55 -12.09 -10.70
CA ASN A 105 -3.91 -11.83 -10.25
C ASN A 105 -4.54 -10.75 -11.15
N PRO A 106 -5.59 -11.08 -11.95
CA PRO A 106 -6.18 -10.15 -12.91
C PRO A 106 -6.96 -9.01 -12.25
N ALA A 107 -7.28 -9.10 -10.95
CA ALA A 107 -7.93 -8.02 -10.22
C ALA A 107 -6.94 -6.88 -9.89
N ILE A 108 -5.63 -7.12 -9.89
CA ILE A 108 -4.64 -6.07 -9.66
C ILE A 108 -4.43 -5.30 -10.97
N LEU A 109 -4.86 -4.04 -10.99
CA LEU A 109 -4.69 -3.16 -12.15
C LEU A 109 -3.27 -2.58 -12.23
N GLY A 110 -2.67 -2.31 -11.07
CA GLY A 110 -1.34 -1.72 -10.96
C GLY A 110 -0.98 -1.47 -9.49
N TYR A 111 0.14 -0.80 -9.27
CA TYR A 111 0.63 -0.47 -7.94
C TYR A 111 0.93 1.03 -7.87
N ASP A 112 0.40 1.70 -6.87
CA ASP A 112 0.77 3.08 -6.52
C ASP A 112 1.95 3.03 -5.55
N ILE A 113 3.13 3.28 -6.07
CA ILE A 113 4.39 2.99 -5.37
C ILE A 113 4.55 3.83 -4.11
N LEU A 114 4.15 5.09 -4.15
CA LEU A 114 4.22 6.02 -3.02
C LEU A 114 3.14 7.09 -3.13
N ASN A 115 2.32 7.24 -2.11
CA ASN A 115 1.40 8.36 -2.00
C ASN A 115 2.16 9.66 -1.72
N GLU A 116 1.89 10.70 -2.52
CA GLU A 116 2.36 12.07 -2.30
C GLU A 116 3.86 12.18 -1.94
N PRO A 117 4.77 11.60 -2.74
CA PRO A 117 6.19 11.67 -2.40
C PRO A 117 6.69 13.12 -2.48
N ALA A 118 7.25 13.63 -1.38
CA ALA A 118 7.95 14.89 -1.39
C ALA A 118 9.38 14.66 -1.88
N ALA A 119 9.69 15.13 -3.09
CA ALA A 119 11.07 15.11 -3.57
C ALA A 119 11.97 15.92 -2.61
N PRO A 120 13.16 15.39 -2.25
CA PRO A 120 14.13 16.17 -1.53
C PRO A 120 14.46 17.41 -2.34
N TYR A 121 14.35 18.60 -1.73
CA TYR A 121 14.88 19.81 -2.35
C TYR A 121 16.39 19.66 -2.41
N HIS A 122 16.92 19.52 -3.61
CA HIS A 122 18.34 19.72 -3.88
C HIS A 122 18.51 21.21 -4.19
N ASP A 123 19.00 21.97 -3.20
CA ASP A 123 19.59 23.29 -3.46
C ASP A 123 20.90 23.13 -4.21
#